data_e0d75d308a1cdb66109afef6c9f872cf
#
_entry.id   e0d75d308a1cdb66109afef6c9f872cf
#
_cell.length_a   1.000
_cell.length_b   1.000
_cell.length_c   1.000
_cell.angle_alpha   90.00
_cell.angle_beta   90.00
_cell.angle_gamma   90.00
#
_symmetry.space_group_name_H-M   'P 1'
#
loop_
_entity.id
_entity.type
_entity.pdbx_description
1 polymer ?
#
loop_
_entity_poly.entity_id
_entity_poly.type
_entity_poly.pdbx_seq_one_letter_code
_entity_poly.pdbx_strand_id
1 'polypeptide(L)'
;IALKPASPFRSARYPSMRVVKRDATAASQREYSKDTMSAVNVTPVVVASDEILAACHRLIPQLSSSSRPITLAELAEIVDAEHTVLFAARRGAEIVGLLTLVVFRIPTAVRAWIEDVVVDESARGSGVGEALSRAALAEAARRGAKTVELTSRPSREAANRLYQRIGFVRRDTNVYRYEV
;
A
#
# COMPACT_ATOMS: atom_id res chain seq x y z
N ILE A 1 20.12 4.43 -39.62
CA ILE A 1 19.17 3.59 -38.85
C ILE A 1 18.35 4.55 -37.99
N ALA A 2 17.09 4.80 -38.41
CA ALA A 2 16.20 5.74 -37.76
C ALA A 2 15.52 5.06 -36.56
N LEU A 3 15.66 5.68 -35.39
CA LEU A 3 14.96 5.29 -34.15
C LEU A 3 13.48 5.67 -34.27
N LYS A 4 12.60 4.69 -34.10
CA LYS A 4 11.15 4.89 -34.01
C LYS A 4 10.80 5.57 -32.67
N PRO A 5 9.92 6.60 -32.63
CA PRO A 5 9.53 7.23 -31.40
C PRO A 5 8.65 6.30 -30.56
N ALA A 6 8.86 6.31 -29.25
CA ALA A 6 8.07 5.59 -28.26
C ALA A 6 6.63 6.12 -28.24
N SER A 7 5.65 5.18 -28.21
CA SER A 7 4.21 5.45 -28.14
C SER A 7 3.85 6.03 -26.76
N PRO A 8 3.01 7.08 -26.67
CA PRO A 8 2.61 7.65 -25.40
C PRO A 8 1.62 6.70 -24.69
N PHE A 9 1.97 6.26 -23.50
CA PHE A 9 1.05 5.56 -22.61
C PHE A 9 -0.12 6.49 -22.24
N ARG A 10 -1.31 6.16 -22.72
CA ARG A 10 -2.56 6.85 -22.35
C ARG A 10 -2.87 6.56 -20.87
N SER A 11 -3.04 7.63 -20.10
CA SER A 11 -3.60 7.57 -18.75
C SER A 11 -5.03 7.00 -18.78
N ALA A 12 -5.21 5.78 -18.32
CA ALA A 12 -6.53 5.20 -18.13
C ALA A 12 -7.18 5.86 -16.90
N ARG A 13 -8.13 6.75 -17.12
CA ARG A 13 -8.99 7.33 -16.06
C ARG A 13 -9.86 6.22 -15.47
N TYR A 14 -9.97 6.20 -14.16
CA TYR A 14 -10.85 5.30 -13.42
C TYR A 14 -12.30 5.47 -13.89
N PRO A 15 -13.05 4.40 -14.24
CA PRO A 15 -14.48 4.52 -14.50
C PRO A 15 -15.23 4.77 -13.19
N SER A 16 -16.07 5.80 -13.17
CA SER A 16 -16.97 6.09 -12.06
C SER A 16 -18.02 4.98 -11.91
N MET A 17 -18.01 4.29 -10.79
CA MET A 17 -19.08 3.34 -10.43
C MET A 17 -20.37 4.11 -10.13
N ARG A 18 -21.42 3.84 -10.91
CA ARG A 18 -22.78 4.33 -10.64
C ARG A 18 -23.34 3.70 -9.36
N VAL A 19 -23.65 4.56 -8.41
CA VAL A 19 -24.38 4.18 -7.19
C VAL A 19 -25.85 3.91 -7.56
N VAL A 20 -26.28 2.66 -7.38
CA VAL A 20 -27.70 2.30 -7.42
C VAL A 20 -28.29 2.60 -6.05
N LYS A 21 -29.13 3.63 -5.95
CA LYS A 21 -29.93 3.91 -4.74
C LYS A 21 -30.99 2.82 -4.57
N ARG A 22 -30.92 2.07 -3.49
CA ARG A 22 -32.02 1.27 -2.95
C ARG A 22 -32.51 1.93 -1.67
N ASP A 23 -33.79 2.23 -1.61
CA ASP A 23 -34.46 2.79 -0.43
C ASP A 23 -34.43 1.75 0.72
N ALA A 24 -33.72 2.09 1.79
CA ALA A 24 -33.65 1.28 3.00
C ALA A 24 -34.36 2.01 4.16
N THR A 25 -35.24 1.31 4.85
CA THR A 25 -35.98 1.80 6.02
C THR A 25 -35.05 2.12 7.20
N ALA A 26 -35.47 3.02 8.09
CA ALA A 26 -34.67 3.60 9.17
C ALA A 26 -34.02 2.57 10.16
N ALA A 27 -34.54 1.36 10.26
CA ALA A 27 -33.96 0.28 11.07
C ALA A 27 -32.71 -0.31 10.42
N SER A 28 -32.68 -0.45 9.10
CA SER A 28 -31.54 -0.90 8.30
C SER A 28 -30.38 0.11 8.32
N GLN A 29 -30.66 1.39 8.47
CA GLN A 29 -29.63 2.43 8.53
C GLN A 29 -28.81 2.45 9.81
N ARG A 30 -29.39 1.97 10.94
CA ARG A 30 -28.66 1.91 12.23
C ARG A 30 -27.70 0.70 12.32
N GLU A 31 -28.03 -0.40 11.69
CA GLU A 31 -27.14 -1.58 11.58
C GLU A 31 -26.04 -1.35 10.54
N TYR A 32 -26.38 -0.73 9.41
CA TYR A 32 -25.41 -0.38 8.36
C TYR A 32 -24.35 0.63 8.83
N SER A 33 -24.74 1.57 9.74
CA SER A 33 -23.83 2.57 10.31
C SER A 33 -22.80 2.00 11.27
N LYS A 34 -23.12 0.91 12.01
CA LYS A 34 -22.15 0.28 12.92
C LYS A 34 -21.11 -0.58 12.21
N ASP A 35 -21.50 -1.25 11.12
CA ASP A 35 -20.60 -2.11 10.34
C ASP A 35 -19.65 -1.28 9.44
N THR A 36 -20.11 -0.12 8.95
CA THR A 36 -19.32 0.77 8.09
C THR A 36 -18.19 1.48 8.86
N MET A 37 -18.32 1.67 10.17
CA MET A 37 -17.27 2.26 11.02
C MET A 37 -16.13 1.30 11.36
N SER A 38 -16.30 0.01 11.12
CA SER A 38 -15.32 -1.05 11.39
C SER A 38 -14.49 -1.45 10.16
N ALA A 39 -14.97 -1.18 8.94
CA ALA A 39 -14.32 -1.61 7.71
C ALA A 39 -13.05 -0.80 7.43
N VAL A 40 -11.94 -1.53 7.22
CA VAL A 40 -10.68 -0.93 6.75
C VAL A 40 -10.78 -0.66 5.26
N ASN A 41 -10.63 0.60 4.87
CA ASN A 41 -10.55 1.00 3.46
C ASN A 41 -9.09 1.28 3.08
N VAL A 42 -8.60 0.64 2.02
CA VAL A 42 -7.24 0.82 1.50
C VAL A 42 -7.30 1.44 0.11
N THR A 43 -6.63 2.57 -0.04
CA THR A 43 -6.56 3.29 -1.32
C THR A 43 -5.13 3.71 -1.62
N PRO A 44 -4.74 3.78 -2.91
CA PRO A 44 -3.50 4.45 -3.29
C PRO A 44 -3.60 5.94 -2.97
N VAL A 45 -2.51 6.51 -2.48
CA VAL A 45 -2.34 7.95 -2.30
C VAL A 45 -2.03 8.56 -3.66
N VAL A 46 -2.88 9.49 -4.11
CA VAL A 46 -2.74 10.13 -5.43
C VAL A 46 -2.36 11.61 -5.35
N VAL A 47 -2.34 12.18 -4.15
CA VAL A 47 -1.93 13.56 -3.88
C VAL A 47 -1.17 13.59 -2.55
N ALA A 48 0.01 14.19 -2.55
CA ALA A 48 0.72 14.51 -1.33
C ALA A 48 -0.03 15.63 -0.58
N SER A 49 -0.45 15.35 0.65
CA SER A 49 -1.22 16.27 1.48
C SER A 49 -0.69 16.31 2.90
N ASP A 50 -1.01 17.37 3.63
CA ASP A 50 -0.64 17.49 5.05
C ASP A 50 -1.21 16.34 5.91
N GLU A 51 -2.38 15.82 5.55
CA GLU A 51 -2.98 14.66 6.22
C GLU A 51 -2.12 13.39 6.05
N ILE A 52 -1.67 13.10 4.83
CA ILE A 52 -0.79 11.96 4.55
C ILE A 52 0.57 12.18 5.21
N LEU A 53 1.11 13.40 5.15
CA LEU A 53 2.37 13.76 5.79
C LEU A 53 2.30 13.54 7.32
N ALA A 54 1.23 13.99 7.97
CA ALA A 54 1.00 13.78 9.40
C ALA A 54 0.89 12.29 9.75
N ALA A 55 0.24 11.49 8.89
CA ALA A 55 0.19 10.04 9.05
C ALA A 55 1.58 9.41 8.92
N CYS A 56 2.41 9.83 7.97
CA CYS A 56 3.80 9.39 7.84
C CYS A 56 4.60 9.70 9.11
N HIS A 57 4.51 10.93 9.62
CA HIS A 57 5.21 11.35 10.84
C HIS A 57 4.79 10.55 12.08
N ARG A 58 3.54 10.11 12.16
CA ARG A 58 3.03 9.29 13.26
C ARG A 58 3.36 7.80 13.13
N LEU A 59 3.29 7.26 11.92
CA LEU A 59 3.38 5.83 11.69
C LEU A 59 4.83 5.36 11.45
N ILE A 60 5.63 6.09 10.66
CA ILE A 60 6.99 5.65 10.32
C ILE A 60 7.90 5.44 11.55
N PRO A 61 7.85 6.26 12.61
CA PRO A 61 8.62 5.97 13.83
C PRO A 61 8.26 4.64 14.51
N GLN A 62 7.04 4.12 14.32
CA GLN A 62 6.63 2.80 14.82
C GLN A 62 7.23 1.64 14.00
N LEU A 63 7.73 1.92 12.80
CA LEU A 63 8.44 0.97 11.94
C LEU A 63 9.95 1.03 12.14
N SER A 64 10.51 2.24 12.19
CA SER A 64 11.94 2.53 12.28
C SER A 64 12.17 3.78 13.12
N SER A 65 12.84 3.62 14.26
CA SER A 65 13.17 4.73 15.17
C SER A 65 14.32 5.62 14.69
N SER A 66 15.07 5.18 13.67
CA SER A 66 16.23 5.92 13.12
C SER A 66 15.88 6.76 11.90
N SER A 67 14.65 6.65 11.36
CA SER A 67 14.24 7.43 10.19
C SER A 67 13.93 8.87 10.59
N ARG A 68 14.52 9.84 9.87
CA ARG A 68 14.10 11.24 10.00
C ARG A 68 12.69 11.45 9.46
N PRO A 69 11.97 12.46 9.95
CA PRO A 69 10.67 12.82 9.37
C PRO A 69 10.82 13.20 7.89
N ILE A 70 9.92 12.67 7.07
CA ILE A 70 9.83 13.02 5.64
C ILE A 70 9.22 14.42 5.48
N THR A 71 9.66 15.17 4.49
CA THR A 71 9.08 16.47 4.10
C THR A 71 7.92 16.28 3.13
N LEU A 72 7.08 17.32 2.97
CA LEU A 72 5.99 17.30 1.97
C LEU A 72 6.53 17.16 0.54
N ALA A 73 7.68 17.76 0.24
CA ALA A 73 8.33 17.63 -1.07
C ALA A 73 8.77 16.19 -1.35
N GLU A 74 9.41 15.51 -0.39
CA GLU A 74 9.79 14.11 -0.52
C GLU A 74 8.56 13.18 -0.61
N LEU A 75 7.47 13.49 0.11
CA LEU A 75 6.21 12.77 -0.05
C LEU A 75 5.64 12.94 -1.45
N ALA A 76 5.72 14.15 -2.02
CA ALA A 76 5.28 14.39 -3.39
C ALA A 76 6.11 13.59 -4.40
N GLU A 77 7.44 13.53 -4.24
CA GLU A 77 8.30 12.69 -5.07
C GLU A 77 7.90 11.22 -5.05
N ILE A 78 7.51 10.68 -3.87
CA ILE A 78 7.03 9.30 -3.75
C ILE A 78 5.70 9.10 -4.49
N VAL A 79 4.75 10.05 -4.32
CA VAL A 79 3.40 9.97 -4.89
C VAL A 79 3.41 10.15 -6.41
N ASP A 80 4.28 11.02 -6.93
CA ASP A 80 4.40 11.31 -8.36
C ASP A 80 5.26 10.28 -9.11
N ALA A 81 6.01 9.43 -8.39
CA ALA A 81 6.86 8.43 -8.99
C ALA A 81 6.04 7.33 -9.68
N GLU A 82 6.24 7.15 -11.01
CA GLU A 82 5.50 6.18 -11.83
C GLU A 82 5.59 4.74 -11.30
N HIS A 83 6.74 4.38 -10.75
CA HIS A 83 7.03 3.02 -10.29
C HIS A 83 6.72 2.76 -8.82
N THR A 84 6.30 3.79 -8.08
CA THR A 84 5.97 3.70 -6.65
C THR A 84 4.48 3.93 -6.44
N VAL A 85 3.89 3.18 -5.50
CA VAL A 85 2.52 3.38 -5.04
C VAL A 85 2.53 3.35 -3.52
N LEU A 86 2.23 4.48 -2.92
CA LEU A 86 1.97 4.57 -1.48
C LEU A 86 0.49 4.22 -1.24
N PHE A 87 0.22 3.20 -0.42
CA PHE A 87 -1.13 2.87 0.04
C PHE A 87 -1.38 3.42 1.43
N ALA A 88 -2.56 3.97 1.64
CA ALA A 88 -3.06 4.35 2.95
C ALA A 88 -4.28 3.49 3.34
N ALA A 89 -4.24 2.91 4.54
CA ALA A 89 -5.36 2.22 5.14
C ALA A 89 -6.08 3.15 6.10
N ARG A 90 -7.39 3.31 5.91
CA ARG A 90 -8.25 4.16 6.75
C ARG A 90 -9.24 3.32 7.54
N ARG A 91 -9.48 3.74 8.78
CA ARG A 91 -10.59 3.31 9.61
C ARG A 91 -11.41 4.56 9.97
N GLY A 92 -12.59 4.70 9.38
CA GLY A 92 -13.30 5.98 9.40
C GLY A 92 -12.48 7.09 8.75
N ALA A 93 -12.27 8.19 9.45
CA ALA A 93 -11.45 9.32 8.98
C ALA A 93 -9.95 9.14 9.22
N GLU A 94 -9.55 8.20 10.09
CA GLU A 94 -8.16 8.05 10.51
C GLU A 94 -7.35 7.14 9.60
N ILE A 95 -6.12 7.55 9.23
CA ILE A 95 -5.14 6.71 8.54
C ILE A 95 -4.44 5.85 9.59
N VAL A 96 -4.67 4.54 9.55
CA VAL A 96 -4.15 3.59 10.54
C VAL A 96 -3.08 2.66 10.00
N GLY A 97 -2.66 2.86 8.76
CA GLY A 97 -1.56 2.08 8.20
C GLY A 97 -1.10 2.60 6.84
N LEU A 98 0.14 2.32 6.50
CA LEU A 98 0.78 2.67 5.24
C LEU A 98 1.53 1.45 4.69
N LEU A 99 1.68 1.41 3.38
CA LEU A 99 2.49 0.44 2.66
C LEU A 99 3.01 1.06 1.37
N THR A 100 4.28 0.87 1.07
CA THR A 100 4.89 1.27 -0.20
C THR A 100 5.06 0.05 -1.12
N LEU A 101 4.56 0.12 -2.34
CA LEU A 101 4.77 -0.85 -3.41
C LEU A 101 5.64 -0.23 -4.49
N VAL A 102 6.73 -0.89 -4.87
CA VAL A 102 7.56 -0.52 -6.00
C VAL A 102 7.38 -1.55 -7.11
N VAL A 103 7.07 -1.11 -8.33
CA VAL A 103 6.93 -1.98 -9.51
C VAL A 103 7.96 -1.57 -10.56
N PHE A 104 8.84 -2.46 -10.92
CA PHE A 104 9.95 -2.16 -11.82
C PHE A 104 10.16 -3.26 -12.86
N ARG A 105 10.72 -2.85 -14.00
CA ARG A 105 11.03 -3.76 -15.09
C ARG A 105 12.51 -4.12 -15.08
N ILE A 106 12.78 -5.41 -15.19
CA ILE A 106 14.11 -5.97 -15.45
C ILE A 106 14.07 -6.74 -16.77
N PRO A 107 15.22 -7.11 -17.38
CA PRO A 107 15.24 -7.83 -18.65
C PRO A 107 14.40 -9.13 -18.67
N THR A 108 14.26 -9.79 -17.53
CA THR A 108 13.57 -11.09 -17.41
C THR A 108 12.08 -10.99 -17.09
N ALA A 109 11.62 -9.86 -16.50
CA ALA A 109 10.22 -9.72 -16.07
C ALA A 109 9.88 -8.29 -15.59
N VAL A 110 8.59 -8.04 -15.33
CA VAL A 110 8.17 -7.01 -14.38
C VAL A 110 8.14 -7.65 -12.98
N ARG A 111 8.73 -6.98 -12.01
CA ARG A 111 8.74 -7.40 -10.60
C ARG A 111 8.15 -6.31 -9.72
N ALA A 112 7.70 -6.70 -8.54
CA ALA A 112 7.27 -5.76 -7.52
C ALA A 112 7.94 -6.07 -6.17
N TRP A 113 8.08 -5.02 -5.36
CA TRP A 113 8.66 -5.08 -4.03
C TRP A 113 7.79 -4.29 -3.05
N ILE A 114 7.51 -4.89 -1.91
CA ILE A 114 6.78 -4.24 -0.82
C ILE A 114 7.78 -3.73 0.21
N GLU A 115 7.68 -2.44 0.53
CA GLU A 115 8.47 -1.76 1.56
C GLU A 115 7.58 -1.05 2.56
N ASP A 116 8.14 -0.73 3.72
CA ASP A 116 7.57 0.15 4.75
C ASP A 116 6.12 -0.18 5.14
N VAL A 117 5.82 -1.46 5.35
CA VAL A 117 4.52 -1.86 5.89
C VAL A 117 4.44 -1.48 7.36
N VAL A 118 3.59 -0.53 7.68
CA VAL A 118 3.34 -0.09 9.05
C VAL A 118 1.85 -0.06 9.35
N VAL A 119 1.48 -0.54 10.54
CA VAL A 119 0.12 -0.46 11.09
C VAL A 119 0.23 0.16 12.46
N ASP A 120 -0.59 1.19 12.68
CA ASP A 120 -0.72 1.86 13.98
C ASP A 120 -0.91 0.83 15.11
N GLU A 121 -0.24 1.03 16.23
CA GLU A 121 -0.31 0.11 17.37
C GLU A 121 -1.74 -0.14 17.82
N SER A 122 -2.57 0.90 17.84
CA SER A 122 -3.99 0.85 18.20
C SER A 122 -4.83 0.02 17.23
N ALA A 123 -4.33 -0.20 16.00
CA ALA A 123 -5.01 -0.91 14.93
C ALA A 123 -4.43 -2.29 14.62
N ARG A 124 -3.38 -2.72 15.35
CA ARG A 124 -2.80 -4.05 15.16
C ARG A 124 -3.80 -5.15 15.50
N GLY A 125 -3.69 -6.29 14.84
CA GLY A 125 -4.58 -7.44 15.04
C GLY A 125 -5.96 -7.31 14.40
N SER A 126 -6.32 -6.17 13.77
CA SER A 126 -7.63 -5.92 13.17
C SER A 126 -7.68 -6.08 11.64
N GLY A 127 -6.70 -6.76 11.04
CA GLY A 127 -6.69 -7.06 9.60
C GLY A 127 -6.11 -5.96 8.70
N VAL A 128 -5.69 -4.81 9.23
CA VAL A 128 -5.15 -3.68 8.44
C VAL A 128 -3.95 -4.09 7.59
N GLY A 129 -2.99 -4.81 8.18
CA GLY A 129 -1.79 -5.27 7.45
C GLY A 129 -2.14 -6.25 6.32
N GLU A 130 -3.15 -7.09 6.52
CA GLU A 130 -3.64 -7.99 5.46
C GLU A 130 -4.30 -7.21 4.33
N ALA A 131 -5.17 -6.24 4.66
CA ALA A 131 -5.85 -5.40 3.67
C ALA A 131 -4.84 -4.62 2.81
N LEU A 132 -3.83 -4.00 3.43
CA LEU A 132 -2.74 -3.31 2.74
C LEU A 132 -1.98 -4.26 1.80
N SER A 133 -1.57 -5.42 2.30
CA SER A 133 -0.81 -6.39 1.51
C SER A 133 -1.62 -6.92 0.33
N ARG A 134 -2.91 -7.21 0.51
CA ARG A 134 -3.80 -7.65 -0.58
C ARG A 134 -4.01 -6.57 -1.63
N ALA A 135 -4.14 -5.30 -1.23
CA ALA A 135 -4.23 -4.18 -2.17
C ALA A 135 -2.94 -4.03 -3.00
N ALA A 136 -1.77 -4.15 -2.36
CA ALA A 136 -0.49 -4.13 -3.05
C ALA A 136 -0.33 -5.30 -4.03
N LEU A 137 -0.74 -6.52 -3.66
CA LEU A 137 -0.71 -7.69 -4.54
C LEU A 137 -1.63 -7.50 -5.76
N ALA A 138 -2.84 -6.97 -5.57
CA ALA A 138 -3.76 -6.68 -6.65
C ALA A 138 -3.20 -5.63 -7.62
N GLU A 139 -2.58 -4.56 -7.11
CA GLU A 139 -1.95 -3.52 -7.93
C GLU A 139 -0.73 -4.05 -8.68
N ALA A 140 0.12 -4.85 -8.05
CA ALA A 140 1.26 -5.49 -8.69
C ALA A 140 0.81 -6.38 -9.86
N ALA A 141 -0.24 -7.19 -9.66
CA ALA A 141 -0.84 -8.02 -10.71
C ALA A 141 -1.40 -7.16 -11.85
N ARG A 142 -2.12 -6.08 -11.54
CA ARG A 142 -2.66 -5.12 -12.54
C ARG A 142 -1.55 -4.50 -13.40
N ARG A 143 -0.36 -4.24 -12.80
CA ARG A 143 0.83 -3.73 -13.51
C ARG A 143 1.65 -4.82 -14.20
N GLY A 144 1.20 -6.08 -14.17
CA GLY A 144 1.84 -7.20 -14.84
C GLY A 144 3.09 -7.73 -14.14
N ALA A 145 3.23 -7.50 -12.84
CA ALA A 145 4.32 -8.08 -12.07
C ALA A 145 4.19 -9.60 -11.99
N LYS A 146 5.28 -10.30 -12.31
CA LYS A 146 5.37 -11.76 -12.24
C LYS A 146 5.53 -12.26 -10.81
N THR A 147 6.21 -11.47 -9.96
CA THR A 147 6.45 -11.78 -8.55
C THR A 147 6.36 -10.51 -7.72
N VAL A 148 5.92 -10.66 -6.47
CA VAL A 148 5.98 -9.64 -5.44
C VAL A 148 6.87 -10.18 -4.32
N GLU A 149 7.87 -9.42 -3.93
CA GLU A 149 8.82 -9.79 -2.89
C GLU A 149 8.80 -8.76 -1.75
N LEU A 150 9.23 -9.18 -0.58
CA LEU A 150 9.45 -8.32 0.59
C LEU A 150 10.54 -8.93 1.48
N THR A 151 11.10 -8.11 2.36
CA THR A 151 11.92 -8.60 3.47
C THR A 151 11.22 -8.37 4.80
N SER A 152 11.41 -9.30 5.73
CA SER A 152 10.89 -9.17 7.09
C SER A 152 11.88 -9.77 8.07
N ARG A 153 12.14 -9.04 9.17
CA ARG A 153 13.02 -9.54 10.24
C ARG A 153 12.36 -10.74 10.93
N PRO A 154 13.13 -11.76 11.35
CA PRO A 154 12.58 -12.90 12.10
C PRO A 154 11.78 -12.49 13.34
N SER A 155 12.20 -11.42 14.04
CA SER A 155 11.54 -10.89 15.24
C SER A 155 10.13 -10.33 14.98
N ARG A 156 9.78 -10.04 13.73
CA ARG A 156 8.43 -9.58 13.34
C ARG A 156 7.48 -10.76 13.09
N GLU A 157 7.33 -11.62 14.11
CA GLU A 157 6.58 -12.87 14.00
C GLU A 157 5.15 -12.71 13.47
N ALA A 158 4.41 -11.71 13.96
CA ALA A 158 3.03 -11.47 13.54
C ALA A 158 2.95 -11.13 12.03
N ALA A 159 3.88 -10.30 11.53
CA ALA A 159 3.97 -9.98 10.11
C ALA A 159 4.37 -11.22 9.28
N ASN A 160 5.35 -12.01 9.76
CA ASN A 160 5.78 -13.22 9.09
C ASN A 160 4.64 -14.25 8.98
N ARG A 161 3.83 -14.43 10.04
CA ARG A 161 2.62 -15.28 10.00
C ARG A 161 1.59 -14.73 9.01
N LEU A 162 1.40 -13.40 8.96
CA LEU A 162 0.50 -12.76 8.01
C LEU A 162 0.92 -13.07 6.58
N TYR A 163 2.17 -12.82 6.21
CA TYR A 163 2.66 -13.03 4.85
C TYR A 163 2.48 -14.48 4.39
N GLN A 164 2.83 -15.45 5.22
CA GLN A 164 2.60 -16.87 4.91
C GLN A 164 1.10 -17.17 4.72
N ARG A 165 0.22 -16.68 5.58
CA ARG A 165 -1.24 -16.88 5.48
C ARG A 165 -1.84 -16.32 4.20
N ILE A 166 -1.32 -15.21 3.68
CA ILE A 166 -1.80 -14.61 2.42
C ILE A 166 -1.11 -15.16 1.17
N GLY A 167 -0.21 -16.14 1.31
CA GLY A 167 0.36 -16.89 0.22
C GLY A 167 1.81 -16.56 -0.15
N PHE A 168 2.51 -15.70 0.63
CA PHE A 168 3.95 -15.56 0.45
C PHE A 168 4.69 -16.82 0.91
N VAL A 169 5.65 -17.24 0.12
CA VAL A 169 6.53 -18.37 0.42
C VAL A 169 7.89 -17.84 0.84
N ARG A 170 8.36 -18.28 2.01
CA ARG A 170 9.73 -17.97 2.44
C ARG A 170 10.74 -18.57 1.47
N ARG A 171 11.68 -17.73 1.01
CA ARG A 171 12.75 -18.16 0.12
C ARG A 171 14.04 -18.45 0.91
N ASP A 172 14.78 -19.42 0.44
CA ASP A 172 16.15 -19.69 0.91
C ASP A 172 17.12 -18.87 0.05
N THR A 173 17.33 -17.62 0.42
CA THR A 173 18.20 -16.65 -0.26
C THR A 173 18.84 -15.71 0.75
N ASN A 174 20.06 -15.24 0.44
CA ASN A 174 20.72 -14.20 1.23
C ASN A 174 20.27 -12.82 0.76
N VAL A 175 20.17 -11.90 1.71
CA VAL A 175 19.98 -10.47 1.47
C VAL A 175 21.27 -9.76 1.88
N TYR A 176 21.86 -9.01 0.95
CA TYR A 176 23.07 -8.23 1.18
C TYR A 176 22.73 -6.75 1.16
N ARG A 177 23.36 -5.97 2.06
CA ARG A 177 23.27 -4.50 2.09
C ARG A 177 24.68 -3.95 1.95
N TYR A 178 24.80 -2.93 1.08
CA TYR A 178 25.97 -2.05 1.02
C TYR A 178 25.51 -0.64 1.37
N GLU A 179 26.21 0.03 2.27
CA GLU A 179 25.94 1.43 2.64
C GLU A 179 26.84 2.35 1.82
N VAL A 180 26.24 3.36 1.17
CA VAL A 180 26.90 4.38 0.33
C VAL A 180 27.08 5.68 1.09
#